data_36fb3e4aa2f439e7ab9fba07f79353f9
#
_entry.id   36fb3e4aa2f439e7ab9fba07f79353f9
#
_cell.length_a   1.000
_cell.length_b   1.000
_cell.length_c   1.000
_cell.angle_alpha   90.00
_cell.angle_beta   90.00
_cell.angle_gamma   90.00
#
_symmetry.space_group_name_H-M   'P 1'
#
loop_
_entity.id
_entity.type
_entity.pdbx_description
1 polymer ?
#
loop_
_entity_poly.entity_id
_entity_poly.type
_entity_poly.pdbx_seq_one_letter_code
_entity_poly.pdbx_strand_id
1 'polypeptide(L)'
;VYGAPITVDREHLKDGYAQAIVVNSGNANTCAPNGVQLAKDTCDIVAKELGIRADDVLPSSTGVIGQAMSIEPFAKGIPEAAAKLAADEAGSHDAATAIMTTDTHPKEIALEFAVGGKAVRIGAIAKGSGMIHPNMATMLLFMTTDAKVAPAALQKALSTVVPATFNQISVDGDTSTNDTVLLLASGLSGAEIAEGTPDYDTFVAALTEVAEHLSRELAGDGEGATKLLECTVTGAP
;
A
#
# COMPACT_ATOMS: atom_id res chain seq x y z
N VAL A 1 0.94 18.08 6.99
CA VAL A 1 2.20 17.89 6.24
C VAL A 1 2.17 16.49 5.64
N TYR A 2 2.51 16.38 4.35
CA TYR A 2 2.62 15.08 3.67
C TYR A 2 4.10 14.75 3.46
N GLY A 3 4.43 13.45 3.47
CA GLY A 3 5.72 12.96 3.02
C GLY A 3 5.94 13.26 1.53
N ALA A 4 7.19 13.41 1.14
CA ALA A 4 7.55 13.69 -0.25
C ALA A 4 7.06 12.60 -1.24
N PRO A 5 7.07 11.30 -0.90
CA PRO A 5 6.52 10.25 -1.75
C PRO A 5 5.07 10.50 -2.15
N ILE A 6 4.20 10.87 -1.21
CA ILE A 6 2.77 11.13 -1.48
C ILE A 6 2.58 12.27 -2.49
N THR A 7 3.48 13.27 -2.48
CA THR A 7 3.44 14.35 -3.46
C THR A 7 3.72 13.82 -4.86
N VAL A 8 4.69 12.92 -5.00
CA VAL A 8 5.04 12.29 -6.27
C VAL A 8 3.96 11.32 -6.74
N ASP A 9 3.42 10.49 -5.83
CA ASP A 9 2.31 9.55 -6.15
C ASP A 9 1.10 10.29 -6.71
N ARG A 10 0.72 11.41 -6.08
CA ARG A 10 -0.39 12.26 -6.57
C ARG A 10 -0.13 12.89 -7.94
N GLU A 11 1.13 13.13 -8.29
CA GLU A 11 1.53 13.61 -9.60
C GLU A 11 1.46 12.48 -10.63
N HIS A 12 2.03 11.31 -10.33
CA HIS A 12 2.12 10.17 -11.22
C HIS A 12 0.75 9.50 -11.46
N LEU A 13 -0.11 9.44 -10.46
CA LEU A 13 -1.44 8.82 -10.57
C LEU A 13 -2.51 9.68 -11.26
N LYS A 14 -2.16 10.84 -11.84
CA LYS A 14 -3.15 11.70 -12.53
C LYS A 14 -3.81 11.04 -13.73
N ASP A 15 -3.12 10.16 -14.41
CA ASP A 15 -3.66 9.39 -15.53
C ASP A 15 -4.30 8.06 -15.09
N GLY A 16 -4.19 7.70 -13.79
CA GLY A 16 -4.73 6.47 -13.21
C GLY A 16 -3.93 5.22 -13.58
N TYR A 17 -2.67 5.36 -13.98
CA TYR A 17 -1.84 4.26 -14.45
C TYR A 17 -0.56 4.15 -13.63
N ALA A 18 -0.15 2.91 -13.30
CA ALA A 18 1.11 2.62 -12.64
C ALA A 18 1.56 1.20 -12.96
N GLN A 19 2.87 0.95 -12.94
CA GLN A 19 3.47 -0.36 -13.26
C GLN A 19 4.37 -0.90 -12.15
N ALA A 20 4.88 -0.03 -11.26
CA ALA A 20 5.77 -0.44 -10.20
C ALA A 20 5.54 0.40 -8.93
N ILE A 21 5.79 -0.22 -7.80
CA ILE A 21 5.87 0.43 -6.49
C ILE A 21 7.29 0.22 -5.96
N VAL A 22 7.94 1.28 -5.49
CA VAL A 22 9.22 1.21 -4.80
C VAL A 22 9.09 1.70 -3.38
N VAL A 23 9.56 0.91 -2.43
CA VAL A 23 9.43 1.21 -0.99
C VAL A 23 10.80 1.23 -0.34
N ASN A 24 11.07 2.25 0.49
CA ASN A 24 12.18 2.21 1.42
C ASN A 24 11.69 2.24 2.87
N SER A 25 12.30 1.41 3.70
CA SER A 25 12.10 1.42 5.16
C SER A 25 13.30 2.03 5.88
N GLY A 26 13.02 2.72 7.02
CA GLY A 26 14.02 3.33 7.89
C GLY A 26 14.08 4.85 7.83
N ASN A 27 13.66 5.48 6.74
CA ASN A 27 13.54 6.95 6.62
C ASN A 27 12.26 7.30 5.86
N ALA A 28 11.45 8.19 6.44
CA ALA A 28 10.14 8.55 5.91
C ALA A 28 10.19 9.51 4.70
N ASN A 29 11.34 10.09 4.38
CA ASN A 29 11.43 11.15 3.37
C ASN A 29 10.42 12.29 3.60
N THR A 30 10.26 12.69 4.84
CA THR A 30 9.33 13.75 5.28
C THR A 30 10.12 14.85 5.96
N CYS A 31 9.76 16.10 5.70
CA CYS A 31 10.47 17.29 6.17
C CYS A 31 11.96 17.32 5.76
N ALA A 32 12.33 16.65 4.69
CA ALA A 32 13.68 16.67 4.12
C ALA A 32 13.77 17.74 3.03
N PRO A 33 14.84 18.54 2.98
CA PRO A 33 14.96 19.68 2.04
C PRO A 33 14.86 19.28 0.56
N ASN A 34 15.33 18.08 0.19
CA ASN A 34 15.37 17.56 -1.18
C ASN A 34 14.38 16.41 -1.40
N GLY A 35 13.41 16.20 -0.50
CA GLY A 35 12.60 14.98 -0.43
C GLY A 35 11.87 14.64 -1.74
N VAL A 36 11.21 15.63 -2.36
CA VAL A 36 10.47 15.41 -3.62
C VAL A 36 11.41 15.07 -4.76
N GLN A 37 12.55 15.76 -4.89
CA GLN A 37 13.51 15.46 -5.93
C GLN A 37 14.10 14.05 -5.75
N LEU A 38 14.45 13.68 -4.53
CA LEU A 38 14.95 12.35 -4.22
C LEU A 38 13.92 11.25 -4.56
N ALA A 39 12.64 11.47 -4.28
CA ALA A 39 11.58 10.53 -4.64
C ALA A 39 11.48 10.39 -6.17
N LYS A 40 11.58 11.48 -6.93
CA LYS A 40 11.61 11.43 -8.41
C LYS A 40 12.86 10.73 -8.94
N ASP A 41 14.04 11.05 -8.42
CA ASP A 41 15.29 10.39 -8.79
C ASP A 41 15.24 8.87 -8.51
N THR A 42 14.54 8.48 -7.43
CA THR A 42 14.30 7.07 -7.11
C THR A 42 13.41 6.41 -8.17
N CYS A 43 12.35 7.08 -8.62
CA CYS A 43 11.51 6.60 -9.72
C CYS A 43 12.29 6.46 -11.04
N ASP A 44 13.18 7.40 -11.35
CA ASP A 44 14.04 7.34 -12.53
C ASP A 44 14.95 6.10 -12.53
N ILE A 45 15.52 5.75 -11.36
CA ILE A 45 16.35 4.54 -11.23
C ILE A 45 15.51 3.28 -11.48
N VAL A 46 14.34 3.18 -10.84
CA VAL A 46 13.41 2.03 -11.03
C VAL A 46 12.99 1.92 -12.49
N ALA A 47 12.60 3.02 -13.09
CA ALA A 47 12.15 3.08 -14.48
C ALA A 47 13.23 2.58 -15.44
N LYS A 48 14.49 2.96 -15.20
CA LYS A 48 15.64 2.51 -15.98
C LYS A 48 15.87 1.00 -15.84
N GLU A 49 15.83 0.47 -14.62
CA GLU A 49 16.07 -0.96 -14.36
C GLU A 49 14.95 -1.86 -14.91
N LEU A 50 13.70 -1.38 -14.88
CA LEU A 50 12.53 -2.14 -15.34
C LEU A 50 12.14 -1.86 -16.80
N GLY A 51 12.74 -0.85 -17.46
CA GLY A 51 12.41 -0.46 -18.84
C GLY A 51 10.99 0.14 -18.96
N ILE A 52 10.52 0.85 -17.94
CA ILE A 52 9.22 1.52 -17.88
C ILE A 52 9.38 3.04 -17.79
N ARG A 53 8.28 3.79 -17.78
CA ARG A 53 8.32 5.25 -17.58
C ARG A 53 8.49 5.56 -16.09
N ALA A 54 9.20 6.64 -15.76
CA ALA A 54 9.34 7.10 -14.37
C ALA A 54 7.99 7.50 -13.75
N ASP A 55 7.09 8.09 -14.55
CA ASP A 55 5.75 8.48 -14.13
C ASP A 55 4.85 7.27 -13.78
N ASP A 56 5.23 6.06 -14.21
CA ASP A 56 4.51 4.82 -13.90
C ASP A 56 5.04 4.12 -12.62
N VAL A 57 5.98 4.76 -11.89
CA VAL A 57 6.55 4.28 -10.64
C VAL A 57 5.99 5.08 -9.47
N LEU A 58 5.50 4.37 -8.43
CA LEU A 58 4.97 4.96 -7.21
C LEU A 58 5.97 4.77 -6.06
N PRO A 59 6.59 5.85 -5.54
CA PRO A 59 7.50 5.76 -4.41
C PRO A 59 6.75 5.74 -3.08
N SER A 60 7.21 4.96 -2.12
CA SER A 60 6.73 4.98 -0.74
C SER A 60 7.91 4.94 0.23
N SER A 61 7.76 5.57 1.38
CA SER A 61 8.82 5.66 2.40
C SER A 61 8.22 5.58 3.80
N THR A 62 8.94 4.96 4.71
CA THR A 62 8.54 4.85 6.13
C THR A 62 9.77 4.89 7.03
N GLY A 63 9.62 5.40 8.27
CA GLY A 63 10.68 5.47 9.28
C GLY A 63 10.89 6.88 9.83
N VAL A 64 12.14 7.27 10.05
CA VAL A 64 12.51 8.54 10.70
C VAL A 64 12.10 9.75 9.86
N ILE A 65 11.52 10.77 10.51
CA ILE A 65 11.09 12.04 9.92
C ILE A 65 12.18 13.11 10.14
N GLY A 66 12.36 14.01 9.18
CA GLY A 66 13.25 15.19 9.32
C GLY A 66 14.71 14.89 9.00
N GLN A 67 15.07 13.68 8.65
CA GLN A 67 16.43 13.31 8.28
C GLN A 67 16.59 13.32 6.74
N ALA A 68 17.60 14.05 6.25
CA ALA A 68 17.93 14.04 4.83
C ALA A 68 18.43 12.65 4.39
N MET A 69 18.04 12.24 3.19
CA MET A 69 18.50 11.02 2.57
C MET A 69 19.43 11.29 1.39
N SER A 70 20.38 10.38 1.16
CA SER A 70 21.17 10.31 -0.06
C SER A 70 20.52 9.39 -1.09
N ILE A 71 20.77 9.64 -2.38
CA ILE A 71 20.34 8.74 -3.47
C ILE A 71 21.21 7.48 -3.57
N GLU A 72 22.39 7.46 -2.97
CA GLU A 72 23.36 6.36 -3.10
C GLU A 72 22.82 4.98 -2.68
N PRO A 73 22.11 4.83 -1.54
CA PRO A 73 21.49 3.55 -1.17
C PRO A 73 20.50 3.04 -2.22
N PHE A 74 19.72 3.94 -2.83
CA PHE A 74 18.75 3.60 -3.88
C PHE A 74 19.44 3.20 -5.16
N ALA A 75 20.49 3.94 -5.58
CA ALA A 75 21.27 3.62 -6.78
C ALA A 75 21.94 2.24 -6.71
N LYS A 76 22.25 1.76 -5.50
CA LYS A 76 22.79 0.42 -5.27
C LYS A 76 21.67 -0.62 -5.08
N GLY A 77 20.69 -0.35 -4.22
CA GLY A 77 19.70 -1.33 -3.80
C GLY A 77 18.64 -1.63 -4.86
N ILE A 78 18.22 -0.66 -5.67
CA ILE A 78 17.19 -0.85 -6.69
C ILE A 78 17.61 -1.87 -7.77
N PRO A 79 18.81 -1.81 -8.38
CA PRO A 79 19.25 -2.84 -9.31
C PRO A 79 19.31 -4.24 -8.69
N GLU A 80 19.76 -4.33 -7.44
CA GLU A 80 19.80 -5.61 -6.70
C GLU A 80 18.39 -6.17 -6.44
N ALA A 81 17.42 -5.31 -6.08
CA ALA A 81 16.03 -5.69 -5.88
C ALA A 81 15.35 -6.07 -7.20
N ALA A 82 15.56 -5.28 -8.26
CA ALA A 82 15.01 -5.56 -9.59
C ALA A 82 15.46 -6.93 -10.13
N ALA A 83 16.72 -7.30 -9.90
CA ALA A 83 17.26 -8.61 -10.30
C ALA A 83 16.66 -9.79 -9.53
N LYS A 84 16.00 -9.54 -8.38
CA LYS A 84 15.36 -10.57 -7.52
C LYS A 84 13.84 -10.63 -7.68
N LEU A 85 13.25 -9.77 -8.52
CA LEU A 85 11.80 -9.82 -8.74
C LEU A 85 11.36 -11.20 -9.21
N ALA A 86 10.42 -11.78 -8.49
CA ALA A 86 9.84 -13.09 -8.77
C ALA A 86 8.32 -13.06 -8.56
N ALA A 87 7.59 -13.75 -9.44
CA ALA A 87 6.13 -13.87 -9.34
C ALA A 87 5.76 -15.17 -8.60
N ASP A 88 6.24 -15.29 -7.36
CA ASP A 88 6.02 -16.45 -6.49
C ASP A 88 5.80 -16.03 -5.03
N GLU A 89 5.47 -17.00 -4.19
CA GLU A 89 5.21 -16.79 -2.76
C GLU A 89 6.45 -16.23 -2.03
N ALA A 90 7.65 -16.69 -2.38
CA ALA A 90 8.89 -16.24 -1.74
C ALA A 90 9.16 -14.77 -2.04
N GLY A 91 8.98 -14.31 -3.29
CA GLY A 91 9.12 -12.92 -3.68
C GLY A 91 8.09 -12.00 -2.99
N SER A 92 6.86 -12.48 -2.81
CA SER A 92 5.82 -11.77 -2.07
C SER A 92 6.19 -11.62 -0.59
N HIS A 93 6.62 -12.71 0.05
CA HIS A 93 7.02 -12.73 1.45
C HIS A 93 8.26 -11.85 1.71
N ASP A 94 9.25 -11.90 0.81
CA ASP A 94 10.44 -11.05 0.88
C ASP A 94 10.05 -9.56 0.81
N ALA A 95 9.11 -9.19 -0.05
CA ALA A 95 8.60 -7.82 -0.15
C ALA A 95 7.88 -7.40 1.14
N ALA A 96 6.97 -8.24 1.69
CA ALA A 96 6.27 -7.99 2.94
C ALA A 96 7.25 -7.81 4.12
N THR A 97 8.31 -8.61 4.16
CA THR A 97 9.37 -8.52 5.18
C THR A 97 10.21 -7.24 5.02
N ALA A 98 10.56 -6.88 3.79
CA ALA A 98 11.44 -5.74 3.51
C ALA A 98 10.82 -4.38 3.83
N ILE A 99 9.50 -4.25 3.83
CA ILE A 99 8.81 -2.99 4.16
C ILE A 99 8.63 -2.75 5.66
N MET A 100 8.91 -3.75 6.51
CA MET A 100 8.78 -3.64 7.97
C MET A 100 9.75 -2.62 8.56
N THR A 101 9.35 -2.04 9.71
CA THR A 101 10.22 -1.22 10.57
C THR A 101 10.23 -1.78 11.99
N THR A 102 9.25 -1.43 12.81
CA THR A 102 9.05 -1.94 14.17
C THR A 102 8.06 -3.10 14.24
N ASP A 103 7.51 -3.48 13.11
CA ASP A 103 6.63 -4.65 12.96
C ASP A 103 7.31 -5.92 13.49
N THR A 104 6.58 -6.79 14.17
CA THR A 104 7.13 -8.05 14.72
C THR A 104 7.01 -9.22 13.74
N HIS A 105 6.15 -9.10 12.74
CA HIS A 105 5.95 -10.10 11.68
C HIS A 105 5.44 -9.46 10.39
N PRO A 106 5.71 -10.06 9.22
CA PRO A 106 5.16 -9.61 7.95
C PRO A 106 3.65 -9.83 7.92
N LYS A 107 2.92 -8.90 7.31
CA LYS A 107 1.47 -8.91 7.17
C LYS A 107 1.12 -9.05 5.71
N GLU A 108 0.57 -10.19 5.34
CA GLU A 108 0.26 -10.54 3.96
C GLU A 108 -0.98 -11.42 3.87
N ILE A 109 -1.75 -11.26 2.79
CA ILE A 109 -2.94 -12.06 2.51
C ILE A 109 -3.16 -12.19 1.00
N ALA A 110 -3.71 -13.30 0.58
CA ALA A 110 -4.25 -13.49 -0.76
C ALA A 110 -5.66 -14.07 -0.67
N LEU A 111 -6.56 -13.56 -1.50
CA LEU A 111 -7.96 -14.02 -1.61
C LEU A 111 -8.29 -14.32 -3.06
N GLU A 112 -8.93 -15.45 -3.32
CA GLU A 112 -9.52 -15.78 -4.61
C GLU A 112 -11.04 -15.82 -4.51
N PHE A 113 -11.73 -15.20 -5.46
CA PHE A 113 -13.18 -15.17 -5.56
C PHE A 113 -13.63 -15.22 -7.02
N ALA A 114 -14.93 -15.39 -7.27
CA ALA A 114 -15.47 -15.51 -8.61
C ALA A 114 -16.28 -14.28 -9.03
N VAL A 115 -16.01 -13.78 -10.23
CA VAL A 115 -16.75 -12.68 -10.87
C VAL A 115 -17.10 -13.09 -12.31
N GLY A 116 -18.38 -13.07 -12.66
CA GLY A 116 -18.83 -13.44 -14.00
C GLY A 116 -18.38 -14.85 -14.43
N GLY A 117 -18.22 -15.77 -13.48
CA GLY A 117 -17.73 -17.12 -13.71
C GLY A 117 -16.22 -17.24 -13.92
N LYS A 118 -15.45 -16.18 -13.72
CA LYS A 118 -13.99 -16.18 -13.78
C LYS A 118 -13.40 -16.07 -12.37
N ALA A 119 -12.30 -16.76 -12.12
CA ALA A 119 -11.53 -16.57 -10.90
C ALA A 119 -10.80 -15.21 -10.94
N VAL A 120 -10.90 -14.48 -9.84
CA VAL A 120 -10.22 -13.20 -9.63
C VAL A 120 -9.45 -13.28 -8.32
N ARG A 121 -8.25 -12.70 -8.28
CA ARG A 121 -7.40 -12.71 -7.10
C ARG A 121 -7.09 -11.30 -6.64
N ILE A 122 -7.01 -11.14 -5.32
CA ILE A 122 -6.44 -9.96 -4.65
C ILE A 122 -5.31 -10.47 -3.77
N GLY A 123 -4.11 -9.90 -3.94
CA GLY A 123 -2.98 -10.09 -3.04
C GLY A 123 -2.66 -8.76 -2.36
N ALA A 124 -2.26 -8.80 -1.10
CA ALA A 124 -1.93 -7.60 -0.35
C ALA A 124 -0.81 -7.84 0.66
N ILE A 125 0.03 -6.83 0.84
CA ILE A 125 1.04 -6.74 1.89
C ILE A 125 0.89 -5.43 2.64
N ALA A 126 1.10 -5.45 3.96
CA ALA A 126 0.99 -4.27 4.80
C ALA A 126 2.13 -4.17 5.81
N LYS A 127 2.42 -2.95 6.24
CA LYS A 127 3.29 -2.70 7.38
C LYS A 127 2.72 -1.57 8.25
N GLY A 128 2.98 -1.66 9.54
CA GLY A 128 2.64 -0.67 10.55
C GLY A 128 2.56 -1.31 11.93
N SER A 129 3.09 -0.61 12.93
CA SER A 129 3.14 -1.06 14.33
C SER A 129 3.08 0.13 15.29
N GLY A 130 3.61 1.29 14.94
CA GLY A 130 3.56 2.53 15.71
C GLY A 130 3.16 3.72 14.87
N MET A 131 2.88 4.86 15.54
CA MET A 131 2.35 6.08 14.95
C MET A 131 1.01 5.82 14.25
N ILE A 132 0.07 5.13 14.95
CA ILE A 132 -1.22 4.69 14.41
C ILE A 132 -2.39 5.32 15.17
N HIS A 133 -3.20 6.14 14.45
CA HIS A 133 -4.40 6.81 14.95
C HIS A 133 -5.45 6.93 13.83
N PRO A 134 -6.77 6.93 14.10
CA PRO A 134 -7.82 7.07 13.09
C PRO A 134 -7.60 8.20 12.08
N ASN A 135 -8.06 8.02 10.86
CA ASN A 135 -7.86 8.85 9.66
C ASN A 135 -6.46 8.72 9.03
N MET A 136 -6.01 7.47 8.93
CA MET A 136 -4.74 7.01 8.41
C MET A 136 -3.56 7.29 9.34
N ALA A 137 -2.86 6.24 9.62
CA ALA A 137 -1.79 6.13 10.59
C ALA A 137 -0.56 5.53 9.90
N THR A 138 0.63 5.55 10.47
CA THR A 138 1.87 5.09 9.81
C THR A 138 1.74 3.66 9.30
N MET A 139 1.00 3.52 8.24
CA MET A 139 0.84 2.27 7.52
C MET A 139 1.17 2.45 6.04
N LEU A 140 1.79 1.44 5.49
CA LEU A 140 1.86 1.26 4.05
C LEU A 140 1.10 -0.02 3.71
N LEU A 141 0.22 0.07 2.73
CA LEU A 141 -0.57 -1.03 2.23
C LEU A 141 -0.51 -1.06 0.71
N PHE A 142 -0.09 -2.18 0.19
CA PHE A 142 -0.02 -2.40 -1.25
C PHE A 142 -0.88 -3.60 -1.62
N MET A 143 -1.87 -3.36 -2.46
CA MET A 143 -2.79 -4.37 -2.95
C MET A 143 -2.67 -4.49 -4.47
N THR A 144 -2.75 -5.71 -4.96
CA THR A 144 -2.80 -6.01 -6.39
C THR A 144 -3.96 -6.94 -6.71
N THR A 145 -4.58 -6.75 -7.88
CA THR A 145 -5.60 -7.66 -8.38
C THR A 145 -5.41 -7.93 -9.87
N ASP A 146 -5.81 -9.11 -10.30
CA ASP A 146 -5.87 -9.46 -11.73
C ASP A 146 -7.19 -9.07 -12.39
N ALA A 147 -8.13 -8.47 -11.66
CA ALA A 147 -9.37 -7.91 -12.22
C ALA A 147 -9.11 -6.78 -13.20
N LYS A 148 -9.98 -6.61 -14.19
CA LYS A 148 -10.02 -5.44 -15.06
C LYS A 148 -11.03 -4.43 -14.50
N VAL A 149 -10.54 -3.40 -13.81
CA VAL A 149 -11.34 -2.35 -13.18
C VAL A 149 -10.87 -0.99 -13.67
N ALA A 150 -11.79 -0.12 -14.06
CA ALA A 150 -11.45 1.25 -14.46
C ALA A 150 -10.88 2.04 -13.26
N PRO A 151 -9.90 2.95 -13.45
CA PRO A 151 -9.26 3.71 -12.36
C PRO A 151 -10.24 4.41 -11.41
N ALA A 152 -11.29 5.04 -11.95
CA ALA A 152 -12.30 5.72 -11.14
C ALA A 152 -13.11 4.76 -10.25
N ALA A 153 -13.47 3.57 -10.78
CA ALA A 153 -14.18 2.53 -10.04
C ALA A 153 -13.26 1.91 -8.98
N LEU A 154 -11.98 1.72 -9.30
CA LEU A 154 -10.96 1.23 -8.37
C LEU A 154 -10.77 2.20 -7.20
N GLN A 155 -10.63 3.50 -7.48
CA GLN A 155 -10.55 4.55 -6.46
C GLN A 155 -11.80 4.60 -5.58
N LYS A 156 -12.99 4.44 -6.18
CA LYS A 156 -14.25 4.42 -5.42
C LYS A 156 -14.34 3.22 -4.49
N ALA A 157 -13.95 2.02 -4.96
CA ALA A 157 -13.88 0.83 -4.11
C ALA A 157 -12.98 1.07 -2.89
N LEU A 158 -11.78 1.60 -3.12
CA LEU A 158 -10.82 1.90 -2.07
C LEU A 158 -11.39 2.94 -1.07
N SER A 159 -12.00 4.02 -1.58
CA SER A 159 -12.62 5.06 -0.76
C SER A 159 -13.84 4.58 0.05
N THR A 160 -14.45 3.47 -0.35
CA THR A 160 -15.54 2.81 0.40
C THR A 160 -14.97 1.94 1.52
N VAL A 161 -13.89 1.22 1.27
CA VAL A 161 -13.34 0.22 2.20
C VAL A 161 -12.50 0.85 3.31
N VAL A 162 -11.62 1.79 2.97
CA VAL A 162 -10.65 2.39 3.91
C VAL A 162 -11.29 3.02 5.16
N PRO A 163 -12.40 3.78 5.08
CA PRO A 163 -13.03 4.37 6.26
C PRO A 163 -13.59 3.34 7.26
N ALA A 164 -14.02 2.18 6.77
CA ALA A 164 -14.61 1.11 7.59
C ALA A 164 -13.56 0.13 8.14
N THR A 165 -12.30 0.24 7.74
CA THR A 165 -11.21 -0.67 8.11
C THR A 165 -10.02 0.10 8.71
N PHE A 166 -9.10 0.55 7.91
CA PHE A 166 -7.83 1.14 8.35
C PHE A 166 -8.02 2.45 9.13
N ASN A 167 -9.04 3.26 8.80
CA ASN A 167 -9.33 4.49 9.54
C ASN A 167 -9.96 4.24 10.93
N GLN A 168 -10.18 3.00 11.33
CA GLN A 168 -10.68 2.64 12.64
C GLN A 168 -9.62 2.15 13.61
N ILE A 169 -8.37 2.01 13.15
CA ILE A 169 -7.27 1.52 13.97
C ILE A 169 -6.71 2.66 14.84
N SER A 170 -6.41 2.37 16.10
CA SER A 170 -5.61 3.24 16.97
C SER A 170 -4.66 2.40 17.80
N VAL A 171 -3.38 2.82 17.87
CA VAL A 171 -2.33 2.20 18.68
C VAL A 171 -1.85 3.17 19.75
N ASP A 172 -1.30 4.32 19.37
CA ASP A 172 -0.62 5.26 20.25
C ASP A 172 -1.19 6.70 20.19
N GLY A 173 -2.15 6.95 19.31
CA GLY A 173 -2.79 8.26 19.16
C GLY A 173 -2.03 9.25 18.29
N ASP A 174 -0.92 8.86 17.69
CA ASP A 174 -0.12 9.70 16.78
C ASP A 174 -0.51 9.46 15.32
N THR A 175 -0.68 10.54 14.54
CA THR A 175 -0.93 10.48 13.10
C THR A 175 0.36 10.54 12.31
N SER A 176 0.40 9.86 11.16
CA SER A 176 1.55 9.83 10.27
C SER A 176 1.50 10.89 9.16
N THR A 177 2.65 11.10 8.55
CA THR A 177 2.81 11.92 7.34
C THR A 177 2.88 11.10 6.06
N ASN A 178 2.96 9.76 6.14
CA ASN A 178 3.33 8.88 5.01
C ASN A 178 2.31 7.80 4.70
N ASP A 179 1.14 7.82 5.35
CA ASP A 179 0.11 6.81 5.13
C ASP A 179 -0.25 6.68 3.66
N THR A 180 -0.17 5.46 3.18
CA THR A 180 -0.37 5.17 1.78
C THR A 180 -1.10 3.85 1.61
N VAL A 181 -2.19 3.87 0.86
CA VAL A 181 -2.91 2.68 0.40
C VAL A 181 -2.94 2.72 -1.11
N LEU A 182 -2.27 1.77 -1.76
CA LEU A 182 -2.25 1.64 -3.22
C LEU A 182 -2.95 0.34 -3.63
N LEU A 183 -3.78 0.43 -4.65
CA LEU A 183 -4.47 -0.71 -5.26
C LEU A 183 -4.25 -0.68 -6.78
N LEU A 184 -3.57 -1.70 -7.30
CA LEU A 184 -3.27 -1.85 -8.72
C LEU A 184 -4.09 -2.99 -9.31
N ALA A 185 -4.66 -2.78 -10.49
CA ALA A 185 -5.45 -3.76 -11.23
C ALA A 185 -4.83 -4.04 -12.60
N SER A 186 -4.38 -5.27 -12.84
CA SER A 186 -3.69 -5.65 -14.08
C SER A 186 -4.62 -6.05 -15.22
N GLY A 187 -5.85 -6.48 -14.93
CA GLY A 187 -6.78 -6.98 -15.91
C GLY A 187 -6.49 -8.39 -16.45
N LEU A 188 -5.48 -9.09 -15.92
CA LEU A 188 -5.00 -10.37 -16.44
C LEU A 188 -6.01 -11.51 -16.35
N SER A 189 -6.94 -11.48 -15.38
CA SER A 189 -8.03 -12.47 -15.28
C SER A 189 -9.04 -12.35 -16.43
N GLY A 190 -9.07 -11.19 -17.10
CA GLY A 190 -10.08 -10.85 -18.10
C GLY A 190 -11.49 -10.67 -17.52
N ALA A 191 -11.65 -10.69 -16.19
CA ALA A 191 -12.91 -10.34 -15.53
C ALA A 191 -13.04 -8.81 -15.51
N GLU A 192 -13.98 -8.31 -16.31
CA GLU A 192 -14.28 -6.87 -16.37
C GLU A 192 -15.32 -6.50 -15.31
N ILE A 193 -14.97 -5.60 -14.42
CA ILE A 193 -15.78 -5.20 -13.28
C ILE A 193 -16.15 -3.72 -13.44
N ALA A 194 -17.44 -3.46 -13.60
CA ALA A 194 -17.98 -2.12 -13.77
C ALA A 194 -18.75 -1.67 -12.53
N GLU A 195 -18.59 -0.41 -12.14
CA GLU A 195 -19.34 0.21 -11.05
C GLU A 195 -20.85 0.06 -11.25
N GLY A 196 -21.59 -0.19 -10.15
CA GLY A 196 -23.04 -0.34 -10.16
C GLY A 196 -23.54 -1.70 -10.63
N THR A 197 -22.67 -2.69 -10.73
CA THR A 197 -23.02 -4.09 -11.05
C THR A 197 -22.86 -5.01 -9.84
N PRO A 198 -23.56 -6.16 -9.78
CA PRO A 198 -23.35 -7.15 -8.73
C PRO A 198 -21.90 -7.66 -8.64
N ASP A 199 -21.20 -7.70 -9.76
CA ASP A 199 -19.79 -8.07 -9.82
C ASP A 199 -18.89 -7.03 -9.11
N TYR A 200 -19.24 -5.75 -9.19
CA TYR A 200 -18.56 -4.71 -8.44
C TYR A 200 -18.81 -4.81 -6.94
N ASP A 201 -20.04 -5.12 -6.54
CA ASP A 201 -20.37 -5.34 -5.12
C ASP A 201 -19.58 -6.55 -4.57
N THR A 202 -19.46 -7.62 -5.35
CA THR A 202 -18.63 -8.78 -5.01
C THR A 202 -17.15 -8.41 -4.87
N PHE A 203 -16.63 -7.60 -5.77
CA PHE A 203 -15.25 -7.11 -5.70
C PHE A 203 -15.00 -6.25 -4.46
N VAL A 204 -15.91 -5.32 -4.16
CA VAL A 204 -15.81 -4.47 -2.95
C VAL A 204 -15.89 -5.31 -1.68
N ALA A 205 -16.74 -6.34 -1.64
CA ALA A 205 -16.83 -7.26 -0.51
C ALA A 205 -15.52 -8.04 -0.29
N ALA A 206 -14.92 -8.58 -1.38
CA ALA A 206 -13.62 -9.25 -1.33
C ALA A 206 -12.49 -8.31 -0.88
N LEU A 207 -12.49 -7.08 -1.39
CA LEU A 207 -11.54 -6.05 -0.98
C LEU A 207 -11.71 -5.68 0.51
N THR A 208 -12.95 -5.64 1.00
CA THR A 208 -13.26 -5.38 2.41
C THR A 208 -12.70 -6.50 3.29
N GLU A 209 -12.87 -7.77 2.92
CA GLU A 209 -12.34 -8.92 3.66
C GLU A 209 -10.82 -8.86 3.80
N VAL A 210 -10.11 -8.55 2.70
CA VAL A 210 -8.65 -8.36 2.70
C VAL A 210 -8.26 -7.19 3.62
N ALA A 211 -8.96 -6.07 3.54
CA ALA A 211 -8.68 -4.88 4.32
C ALA A 211 -8.99 -5.07 5.81
N GLU A 212 -10.07 -5.76 6.17
CA GLU A 212 -10.40 -6.11 7.56
C GLU A 212 -9.34 -7.02 8.17
N HIS A 213 -8.89 -8.06 7.44
CA HIS A 213 -7.81 -8.93 7.90
C HIS A 213 -6.56 -8.13 8.23
N LEU A 214 -6.06 -7.33 7.27
CA LEU A 214 -4.82 -6.57 7.46
C LEU A 214 -4.96 -5.46 8.51
N SER A 215 -6.15 -4.85 8.65
CA SER A 215 -6.39 -3.85 9.70
C SER A 215 -6.30 -4.46 11.10
N ARG A 216 -6.77 -5.71 11.29
CA ARG A 216 -6.64 -6.45 12.55
C ARG A 216 -5.20 -6.86 12.83
N GLU A 217 -4.46 -7.30 11.80
CA GLU A 217 -3.03 -7.61 11.92
C GLU A 217 -2.22 -6.36 12.33
N LEU A 218 -2.47 -5.21 11.71
CA LEU A 218 -1.82 -3.94 12.06
C LEU A 218 -2.12 -3.52 13.51
N ALA A 219 -3.39 -3.59 13.92
CA ALA A 219 -3.80 -3.21 15.27
C ALA A 219 -3.28 -4.21 16.33
N GLY A 220 -3.20 -5.51 15.97
CA GLY A 220 -2.71 -6.56 16.85
C GLY A 220 -1.20 -6.50 17.09
N ASP A 221 -0.44 -5.99 16.12
CA ASP A 221 1.02 -5.84 16.15
C ASP A 221 1.46 -4.43 16.61
N GLY A 222 0.60 -3.68 17.30
CA GLY A 222 0.95 -2.37 17.82
C GLY A 222 2.14 -2.38 18.76
N GLU A 223 3.02 -1.38 18.67
CA GLU A 223 4.23 -1.25 19.51
C GLU A 223 3.90 -1.38 20.99
N GLY A 224 4.46 -2.43 21.65
CA GLY A 224 4.22 -2.75 23.06
C GLY A 224 2.84 -3.32 23.36
N ALA A 225 1.99 -3.57 22.35
CA ALA A 225 0.67 -4.18 22.54
C ALA A 225 0.79 -5.64 22.96
N THR A 226 -0.03 -6.03 23.93
CA THR A 226 -0.20 -7.43 24.37
C THR A 226 -1.62 -7.94 24.15
N LYS A 227 -2.51 -7.08 23.70
CA LYS A 227 -3.93 -7.33 23.47
C LYS A 227 -4.42 -6.53 22.26
N LEU A 228 -5.27 -7.13 21.46
CA LEU A 228 -6.15 -6.45 20.51
C LEU A 228 -7.48 -6.19 21.21
N LEU A 229 -7.90 -4.93 21.24
CA LEU A 229 -9.22 -4.53 21.76
C LEU A 229 -10.12 -4.17 20.58
N GLU A 230 -11.30 -4.76 20.56
CA GLU A 230 -12.34 -4.42 19.58
C GLU A 230 -13.53 -3.79 20.31
N CYS A 231 -13.91 -2.58 19.89
CA CYS A 231 -15.04 -1.85 20.46
C CYS A 231 -16.07 -1.59 19.36
N THR A 232 -17.26 -2.18 19.51
CA THR A 232 -18.38 -1.96 18.62
C THR A 232 -19.42 -1.07 19.30
N VAL A 233 -19.72 0.07 18.69
CA VAL A 233 -20.75 1.00 19.15
C VAL A 233 -21.98 0.88 18.25
N THR A 234 -23.14 0.60 18.84
CA THR A 234 -24.42 0.50 18.14
C THR A 234 -25.43 1.50 18.69
N GLY A 235 -26.33 1.99 17.85
CA GLY A 235 -27.41 2.91 18.27
C GLY A 235 -26.94 4.32 18.60
N ALA A 236 -25.72 4.71 18.21
CA ALA A 236 -25.28 6.10 18.26
C ALA A 236 -26.04 6.94 17.22
N PRO A 237 -26.37 8.24 17.53
CA PRO A 237 -27.09 9.13 16.62
C PRO A 237 -26.24 9.52 15.41
#